data_cbc5ee3526010ed8e57d77d140c73bb1
#
_entry.id   cbc5ee3526010ed8e57d77d140c73bb1
#
_cell.length_a   1.000
_cell.length_b   1.000
_cell.length_c   1.000
_cell.angle_alpha   90.00
_cell.angle_beta   90.00
_cell.angle_gamma   90.00
#
_symmetry.space_group_name_H-M   'P 1'
#
loop_
_entity.id
_entity.type
_entity.pdbx_description
1 polymer ?
#
loop_
_entity_poly.entity_id
_entity_poly.type
_entity_poly.pdbx_seq_one_letter_code
_entity_poly.pdbx_strand_id
1 'polypeptide(L)'
;MQDAGTEVIVPAIETLIQVKGTFDRPVSHIRFEKITFSHTTWMRPSEKGHVPLQAGMYLTDGYRIDPKMERDYLNHPLDNQGWLGRPAAAVSVAAANQIDFERCWFEHLGSTGLDYEEAVQGGVVRGCLFRDIAGNGLVVGSFSPAAHETHLPYDPTDLREVCAHQQISNCYFTEVGNEDWGCLAILAGYVKDINIEHNEICEVPYSGISLGWGWTQTVNCMRNNRVHANLIHHYAKHMYDVAGVYTLGSQPKSYVTENCVHSIYKPGYVHDPNHWFYLYTDEGSSFITVRDNWTEGEKYLQNANGPGNVWENNGPQVDTVIRERAGLEAEYRDLKK
;
A
#
# COMPACT_ATOMS: atom_id res chain seq x y z
N MET A 1 -34.25 14.89 -16.45
CA MET A 1 -33.95 16.31 -16.71
C MET A 1 -32.78 16.64 -15.79
N GLN A 2 -31.60 16.87 -16.36
CA GLN A 2 -30.49 17.40 -15.56
C GLN A 2 -30.83 18.83 -15.19
N ASP A 3 -30.61 19.16 -13.93
CA ASP A 3 -30.81 20.52 -13.44
C ASP A 3 -29.82 21.45 -14.18
N ALA A 4 -30.28 22.60 -14.64
CA ALA A 4 -29.49 23.54 -15.44
C ALA A 4 -28.33 24.23 -14.66
N GLY A 5 -27.77 23.57 -13.69
CA GLY A 5 -26.65 24.01 -12.85
C GLY A 5 -25.69 22.88 -12.45
N THR A 6 -25.89 21.64 -12.93
CA THR A 6 -25.00 20.53 -12.59
C THR A 6 -23.73 20.63 -13.45
N GLU A 7 -22.60 20.84 -12.81
CA GLU A 7 -21.29 20.72 -13.47
C GLU A 7 -20.98 19.24 -13.69
N VAL A 8 -20.56 18.89 -14.91
CA VAL A 8 -20.14 17.53 -15.28
C VAL A 8 -18.70 17.58 -15.75
N ILE A 9 -17.81 16.89 -15.05
CA ILE A 9 -16.39 16.78 -15.41
C ILE A 9 -16.17 15.41 -16.04
N VAL A 10 -15.58 15.38 -17.23
CA VAL A 10 -15.20 14.16 -17.93
C VAL A 10 -13.69 14.12 -18.02
N PRO A 11 -13.01 13.27 -17.24
CA PRO A 11 -11.55 13.18 -17.25
C PRO A 11 -11.08 12.59 -18.59
N ALA A 12 -9.93 13.09 -19.09
CA ALA A 12 -9.35 12.69 -20.37
C ALA A 12 -7.93 12.13 -20.27
N ILE A 13 -7.29 12.23 -19.12
CA ILE A 13 -5.91 11.77 -18.91
C ILE A 13 -5.81 10.87 -17.67
N GLU A 14 -4.87 9.95 -17.71
CA GLU A 14 -4.63 9.00 -16.61
C GLU A 14 -3.63 9.56 -15.59
N THR A 15 -2.63 10.31 -16.04
CA THR A 15 -1.57 10.89 -15.21
C THR A 15 -1.48 12.39 -15.40
N LEU A 16 -1.62 13.14 -14.29
CA LEU A 16 -1.54 14.61 -14.28
C LEU A 16 -0.09 15.09 -14.26
N ILE A 17 0.75 14.41 -13.44
CA ILE A 17 2.15 14.76 -13.29
C ILE A 17 3.01 13.51 -13.33
N GLN A 18 4.08 13.58 -14.11
CA GLN A 18 5.14 12.59 -14.12
C GLN A 18 6.47 13.26 -13.76
N VAL A 19 7.09 12.83 -12.67
CA VAL A 19 8.43 13.21 -12.25
C VAL A 19 9.36 12.04 -12.52
N LYS A 20 10.14 12.11 -13.61
CA LYS A 20 10.97 11.00 -14.04
C LYS A 20 12.38 11.44 -14.40
N GLY A 21 13.34 10.92 -13.64
CA GLY A 21 14.76 11.05 -13.92
C GLY A 21 15.37 9.79 -14.53
N THR A 22 16.66 9.62 -14.30
CA THR A 22 17.40 8.37 -14.50
C THR A 22 18.24 8.09 -13.26
N PHE A 23 18.75 6.87 -13.09
CA PHE A 23 19.58 6.52 -11.93
C PHE A 23 20.82 7.41 -11.79
N ASP A 24 21.39 7.85 -12.90
CA ASP A 24 22.57 8.73 -12.91
C ASP A 24 22.24 10.23 -12.89
N ARG A 25 21.00 10.58 -13.20
CA ARG A 25 20.49 11.95 -13.20
C ARG A 25 19.08 11.99 -12.62
N PRO A 26 18.94 11.74 -11.32
CA PRO A 26 17.63 11.79 -10.68
C PRO A 26 17.09 13.22 -10.67
N VAL A 27 15.80 13.35 -10.83
CA VAL A 27 15.10 14.62 -10.52
C VAL A 27 15.14 14.82 -9.01
N SER A 28 15.43 16.02 -8.55
CA SER A 28 15.65 16.23 -7.12
C SER A 28 15.04 17.53 -6.59
N HIS A 29 14.67 17.49 -5.29
CA HIS A 29 14.27 18.67 -4.51
C HIS A 29 13.05 19.42 -5.09
N ILE A 30 11.99 18.67 -5.41
CA ILE A 30 10.70 19.25 -5.78
C ILE A 30 9.73 19.08 -4.61
N ARG A 31 9.04 20.15 -4.26
CA ARG A 31 7.98 20.15 -3.26
C ARG A 31 6.68 20.64 -3.88
N PHE A 32 5.65 19.83 -3.72
CA PHE A 32 4.27 20.19 -4.00
C PHE A 32 3.60 20.55 -2.67
N GLU A 33 3.00 21.69 -2.58
CA GLU A 33 2.37 22.15 -1.35
C GLU A 33 0.99 22.74 -1.64
N LYS A 34 -0.03 22.24 -0.92
CA LYS A 34 -1.41 22.75 -1.01
C LYS A 34 -1.99 22.73 -2.44
N ILE A 35 -1.68 21.67 -3.17
CA ILE A 35 -2.19 21.44 -4.52
C ILE A 35 -3.24 20.33 -4.46
N THR A 36 -4.33 20.51 -5.19
CA THR A 36 -5.32 19.47 -5.44
C THR A 36 -5.03 18.81 -6.78
N PHE A 37 -4.83 17.49 -6.76
CA PHE A 37 -4.74 16.63 -7.93
C PHE A 37 -6.07 15.91 -8.07
N SER A 38 -6.80 16.18 -9.16
CA SER A 38 -8.15 15.66 -9.30
C SER A 38 -8.54 15.36 -10.74
N HIS A 39 -9.57 14.52 -10.88
CA HIS A 39 -10.23 14.20 -12.14
C HIS A 39 -9.33 13.52 -13.17
N THR A 40 -8.80 12.34 -12.81
CA THR A 40 -8.16 11.44 -13.78
C THR A 40 -9.11 10.32 -14.21
N THR A 41 -8.78 9.66 -15.30
CA THR A 41 -9.44 8.44 -15.75
C THR A 41 -8.46 7.27 -15.71
N TRP A 42 -8.97 6.06 -15.95
CA TRP A 42 -8.17 4.89 -16.27
C TRP A 42 -8.90 4.03 -17.29
N MET A 43 -8.43 4.08 -18.51
CA MET A 43 -9.14 3.49 -19.66
C MET A 43 -8.88 1.99 -19.82
N ARG A 44 -7.81 1.47 -19.21
CA ARG A 44 -7.43 0.05 -19.35
C ARG A 44 -8.59 -0.93 -19.08
N PRO A 45 -9.37 -0.81 -17.99
CA PRO A 45 -10.47 -1.76 -17.75
C PRO A 45 -11.47 -1.85 -18.89
N SER A 46 -11.79 -0.71 -19.51
CA SER A 46 -12.73 -0.65 -20.64
C SER A 46 -12.12 -1.10 -21.97
N GLU A 47 -10.84 -0.86 -22.20
CA GLU A 47 -10.16 -1.15 -23.47
C GLU A 47 -9.56 -2.54 -23.54
N LYS A 48 -9.01 -3.03 -22.44
CA LYS A 48 -8.21 -4.28 -22.40
C LYS A 48 -8.73 -5.29 -21.38
N GLY A 49 -9.79 -4.93 -20.63
CA GLY A 49 -10.24 -5.69 -19.49
C GLY A 49 -9.34 -5.51 -18.26
N HIS A 50 -9.84 -5.99 -17.13
CA HIS A 50 -9.14 -5.91 -15.85
C HIS A 50 -9.26 -7.23 -15.12
N VAL A 51 -8.13 -7.84 -14.83
CA VAL A 51 -8.04 -9.01 -13.95
C VAL A 51 -7.25 -8.56 -12.73
N PRO A 52 -7.92 -8.24 -11.64
CA PRO A 52 -7.26 -7.75 -10.44
C PRO A 52 -6.41 -8.83 -9.80
N LEU A 53 -5.32 -8.38 -9.23
CA LEU A 53 -4.48 -9.15 -8.34
C LEU A 53 -4.45 -8.47 -6.98
N GLN A 54 -3.89 -9.12 -5.99
CA GLN A 54 -3.73 -8.56 -4.66
C GLN A 54 -3.07 -7.17 -4.70
N ALA A 55 -3.49 -6.32 -3.78
CA ALA A 55 -2.91 -4.99 -3.57
C ALA A 55 -3.04 -4.03 -4.78
N GLY A 56 -4.08 -4.21 -5.59
CA GLY A 56 -4.38 -3.33 -6.70
C GLY A 56 -3.49 -3.47 -7.92
N MET A 57 -2.56 -4.42 -7.93
CA MET A 57 -1.90 -4.81 -9.16
C MET A 57 -2.87 -5.58 -10.07
N TYR A 58 -2.56 -5.70 -11.35
CA TYR A 58 -3.39 -6.47 -12.27
C TYR A 58 -2.56 -7.42 -13.13
N LEU A 59 -3.19 -8.44 -13.67
CA LEU A 59 -2.54 -9.36 -14.59
C LEU A 59 -2.58 -8.81 -16.01
N THR A 60 -1.41 -8.74 -16.65
CA THR A 60 -1.28 -8.31 -18.05
C THR A 60 -1.34 -9.49 -19.00
N ASP A 61 -0.92 -10.66 -18.55
CA ASP A 61 -0.88 -11.90 -19.33
C ASP A 61 -1.06 -13.07 -18.37
N GLY A 62 -1.85 -14.05 -18.75
CA GLY A 62 -2.14 -15.19 -17.88
C GLY A 62 -0.92 -16.07 -17.66
N TYR A 63 -0.80 -16.54 -16.47
CA TYR A 63 0.02 -17.64 -15.95
C TYR A 63 1.05 -18.24 -16.90
N ARG A 64 2.07 -17.47 -17.21
CA ARG A 64 3.26 -17.99 -17.88
C ARG A 64 4.20 -18.52 -16.81
N ILE A 65 4.64 -19.75 -16.98
CA ILE A 65 5.74 -20.28 -16.19
C ILE A 65 7.03 -19.60 -16.69
N ASP A 66 7.68 -18.83 -15.83
CA ASP A 66 9.00 -18.33 -16.14
C ASP A 66 9.96 -19.52 -16.23
N PRO A 67 10.63 -19.76 -17.38
CA PRO A 67 11.57 -20.87 -17.52
C PRO A 67 12.80 -20.75 -16.60
N LYS A 68 13.01 -19.60 -15.97
CA LYS A 68 14.07 -19.38 -14.98
C LYS A 68 13.65 -19.71 -13.55
N MET A 69 12.36 -19.91 -13.28
CA MET A 69 11.90 -20.31 -11.96
C MET A 69 12.37 -21.73 -11.66
N GLU A 70 12.95 -21.89 -10.49
CA GLU A 70 13.33 -23.20 -9.99
C GLU A 70 12.11 -24.10 -9.82
N ARG A 71 12.27 -25.37 -10.11
CA ARG A 71 11.17 -26.33 -10.18
C ARG A 71 10.49 -26.67 -8.85
N ASP A 72 10.98 -26.22 -7.74
CA ASP A 72 10.36 -26.43 -6.43
C ASP A 72 8.97 -25.80 -6.30
N TYR A 73 8.67 -24.82 -7.12
CA TYR A 73 7.32 -24.27 -7.25
C TYR A 73 6.38 -25.13 -8.09
N LEU A 74 6.85 -26.24 -8.64
CA LEU A 74 6.02 -27.14 -9.46
C LEU A 74 4.95 -27.89 -8.67
N ASN A 75 5.00 -27.89 -7.36
CA ASN A 75 3.90 -28.42 -6.54
C ASN A 75 2.67 -27.52 -6.59
N HIS A 76 2.86 -26.24 -6.95
CA HIS A 76 1.82 -25.23 -7.17
C HIS A 76 2.10 -24.43 -8.45
N PRO A 77 2.10 -25.09 -9.62
CA PRO A 77 2.66 -24.52 -10.85
C PRO A 77 1.91 -23.32 -11.43
N LEU A 78 0.75 -23.00 -10.88
CA LEU A 78 -0.10 -21.87 -11.33
C LEU A 78 -0.37 -20.85 -10.22
N ASP A 79 0.10 -21.10 -9.02
CA ASP A 79 -0.13 -20.19 -7.91
C ASP A 79 0.75 -18.96 -8.09
N ASN A 80 0.12 -17.80 -8.07
CA ASN A 80 0.78 -16.49 -8.07
C ASN A 80 1.80 -16.29 -9.21
N GLN A 81 1.54 -16.86 -10.37
CA GLN A 81 2.38 -16.70 -11.56
C GLN A 81 1.63 -15.96 -12.64
N GLY A 82 1.93 -14.71 -12.80
CA GLY A 82 1.33 -13.88 -13.81
C GLY A 82 2.20 -12.65 -14.08
N TRP A 83 2.07 -12.10 -15.27
CA TRP A 83 2.72 -10.85 -15.59
C TRP A 83 1.94 -9.72 -14.96
N LEU A 84 2.59 -9.00 -14.06
CA LEU A 84 1.98 -7.89 -13.35
C LEU A 84 1.91 -6.64 -14.20
N GLY A 85 0.80 -5.94 -14.09
CA GLY A 85 0.67 -4.56 -14.49
C GLY A 85 0.53 -3.68 -13.26
N ARG A 86 1.13 -2.52 -13.32
CA ARG A 86 1.00 -1.46 -12.34
C ARG A 86 -0.08 -0.51 -12.80
N PRO A 87 -1.10 -0.18 -11.97
CA PRO A 87 -2.13 0.80 -12.33
C PRO A 87 -1.53 2.18 -12.58
N ALA A 88 -2.13 2.94 -13.48
CA ALA A 88 -1.75 4.33 -13.69
C ALA A 88 -1.96 5.14 -12.39
N ALA A 89 -1.14 6.15 -12.17
CA ALA A 89 -1.27 7.04 -11.02
C ALA A 89 -1.48 8.49 -11.49
N ALA A 90 -2.27 9.24 -10.72
CA ALA A 90 -2.45 10.68 -10.99
C ALA A 90 -1.13 11.44 -10.89
N VAL A 91 -0.27 11.04 -9.97
CA VAL A 91 1.10 11.54 -9.86
C VAL A 91 2.06 10.36 -9.79
N SER A 92 2.98 10.27 -10.74
CA SER A 92 4.00 9.22 -10.85
C SER A 92 5.40 9.80 -10.64
N VAL A 93 6.21 9.14 -9.82
CA VAL A 93 7.57 9.55 -9.48
C VAL A 93 8.51 8.36 -9.65
N ALA A 94 9.55 8.52 -10.48
CA ALA A 94 10.57 7.50 -10.71
C ALA A 94 11.96 8.11 -10.84
N ALA A 95 12.97 7.41 -10.36
CA ALA A 95 14.37 7.85 -10.39
C ALA A 95 14.52 9.31 -9.91
N ALA A 96 14.14 9.55 -8.66
CA ALA A 96 14.06 10.88 -8.10
C ALA A 96 14.49 10.92 -6.62
N ASN A 97 14.92 12.08 -6.15
CA ASN A 97 15.36 12.28 -4.77
C ASN A 97 14.62 13.46 -4.15
N GLN A 98 14.13 13.27 -2.91
CA GLN A 98 13.49 14.34 -2.13
C GLN A 98 12.35 15.03 -2.92
N ILE A 99 11.36 14.23 -3.28
CA ILE A 99 10.11 14.72 -3.87
C ILE A 99 9.06 14.72 -2.77
N ASP A 100 8.63 15.88 -2.37
CA ASP A 100 7.77 16.08 -1.21
C ASP A 100 6.37 16.52 -1.62
N PHE A 101 5.39 16.00 -0.89
CA PHE A 101 3.99 16.42 -0.97
C PHE A 101 3.54 16.83 0.43
N GLU A 102 3.14 18.09 0.58
CA GLU A 102 2.67 18.61 1.86
C GLU A 102 1.33 19.30 1.72
N ARG A 103 0.37 18.89 2.54
CA ARG A 103 -1.00 19.44 2.52
C ARG A 103 -1.65 19.38 1.14
N CYS A 104 -1.32 18.37 0.32
CA CYS A 104 -1.92 18.15 -0.99
C CYS A 104 -3.18 17.28 -0.87
N TRP A 105 -4.08 17.45 -1.82
CA TRP A 105 -5.29 16.65 -1.93
C TRP A 105 -5.23 15.82 -3.21
N PHE A 106 -5.55 14.53 -3.07
CA PHE A 106 -5.70 13.57 -4.16
C PHE A 106 -7.14 13.08 -4.12
N GLU A 107 -7.98 13.54 -5.05
CA GLU A 107 -9.40 13.25 -5.01
C GLU A 107 -10.03 13.11 -6.40
N HIS A 108 -11.13 12.35 -6.49
CA HIS A 108 -11.84 12.07 -7.74
C HIS A 108 -10.93 11.46 -8.81
N LEU A 109 -10.18 10.42 -8.45
CA LEU A 109 -9.18 9.82 -9.32
C LEU A 109 -9.60 8.45 -9.85
N GLY A 110 -9.41 8.24 -11.15
CA GLY A 110 -9.81 7.00 -11.83
C GLY A 110 -8.92 5.78 -11.56
N SER A 111 -7.79 5.94 -10.88
CA SER A 111 -6.88 4.86 -10.48
C SER A 111 -6.05 5.30 -9.28
N THR A 112 -4.75 4.95 -9.22
CA THR A 112 -3.88 5.28 -8.07
C THR A 112 -3.69 6.80 -7.89
N GLY A 113 -3.65 7.26 -6.66
CA GLY A 113 -3.41 8.66 -6.33
C GLY A 113 -1.96 9.08 -6.56
N LEU A 114 -1.05 8.59 -5.72
CA LEU A 114 0.38 8.89 -5.80
C LEU A 114 1.19 7.58 -5.89
N ASP A 115 2.19 7.56 -6.75
CA ASP A 115 3.05 6.41 -6.96
C ASP A 115 4.54 6.78 -6.99
N TYR A 116 5.30 6.28 -6.00
CA TYR A 116 6.76 6.25 -6.03
C TYR A 116 7.22 4.91 -6.61
N GLU A 117 7.41 4.85 -7.92
CA GLU A 117 7.54 3.60 -8.68
C GLU A 117 8.84 2.84 -8.37
N GLU A 118 9.97 3.46 -8.66
CA GLU A 118 11.30 2.86 -8.51
C GLU A 118 12.38 3.93 -8.32
N ALA A 119 13.47 3.58 -7.67
CA ALA A 119 14.64 4.45 -7.50
C ALA A 119 14.30 5.85 -6.93
N VAL A 120 13.36 5.92 -6.01
CA VAL A 120 13.05 7.16 -5.31
C VAL A 120 13.72 7.14 -3.94
N GLN A 121 14.57 8.14 -3.67
CA GLN A 121 15.35 8.25 -2.44
C GLN A 121 14.90 9.47 -1.62
N GLY A 122 14.41 9.20 -0.41
CA GLY A 122 13.83 10.25 0.42
C GLY A 122 12.53 10.78 -0.17
N GLY A 123 11.89 11.67 0.56
CA GLY A 123 10.61 12.25 0.20
C GLY A 123 9.64 12.17 1.36
N VAL A 124 8.86 13.23 1.50
CA VAL A 124 7.87 13.38 2.57
C VAL A 124 6.49 13.51 1.96
N VAL A 125 5.57 12.64 2.37
CA VAL A 125 4.13 12.80 2.10
C VAL A 125 3.49 13.10 3.46
N ARG A 126 3.12 14.35 3.68
CA ARG A 126 2.65 14.77 4.99
C ARG A 126 1.42 15.66 4.92
N GLY A 127 0.45 15.37 5.80
CA GLY A 127 -0.75 16.16 5.90
C GLY A 127 -1.58 16.17 4.63
N CYS A 128 -1.53 15.12 3.84
CA CYS A 128 -2.26 14.98 2.58
C CYS A 128 -3.61 14.27 2.78
N LEU A 129 -4.57 14.65 1.95
CA LEU A 129 -5.86 13.98 1.84
C LEU A 129 -5.86 13.06 0.62
N PHE A 130 -6.29 11.82 0.81
CA PHE A 130 -6.57 10.86 -0.26
C PHE A 130 -8.03 10.43 -0.11
N ARG A 131 -8.88 10.86 -1.05
CA ARG A 131 -10.32 10.64 -0.96
C ARG A 131 -10.92 10.40 -2.33
N ASP A 132 -11.92 9.52 -2.39
CA ASP A 132 -12.65 9.19 -3.62
C ASP A 132 -11.70 8.82 -4.76
N ILE A 133 -10.97 7.73 -4.53
CA ILE A 133 -9.96 7.19 -5.44
C ILE A 133 -10.38 5.78 -5.87
N ALA A 134 -10.45 5.55 -7.18
CA ALA A 134 -10.87 4.25 -7.72
C ALA A 134 -9.89 3.11 -7.41
N GLY A 135 -8.60 3.41 -7.37
CA GLY A 135 -7.49 2.49 -7.08
C GLY A 135 -6.80 2.74 -5.73
N ASN A 136 -5.49 2.47 -5.66
CA ASN A 136 -4.71 2.69 -4.44
C ASN A 136 -4.56 4.18 -4.10
N GLY A 137 -4.50 4.51 -2.81
CA GLY A 137 -4.19 5.87 -2.37
C GLY A 137 -2.75 6.23 -2.69
N LEU A 138 -1.82 5.51 -2.08
CA LEU A 138 -0.38 5.70 -2.25
C LEU A 138 0.33 4.36 -2.43
N VAL A 139 1.18 4.30 -3.46
CA VAL A 139 2.02 3.14 -3.77
C VAL A 139 3.48 3.51 -3.69
N VAL A 140 4.31 2.65 -3.11
CA VAL A 140 5.75 2.87 -2.97
C VAL A 140 6.52 1.60 -3.32
N GLY A 141 7.53 1.73 -4.16
CA GLY A 141 8.51 0.69 -4.43
C GLY A 141 8.15 -0.26 -5.56
N SER A 142 9.05 -1.13 -5.88
CA SER A 142 8.90 -2.18 -6.88
C SER A 142 8.13 -3.37 -6.32
N PHE A 143 7.50 -4.14 -7.21
CA PHE A 143 6.74 -5.34 -6.82
C PHE A 143 7.34 -6.60 -7.42
N SER A 144 7.97 -6.49 -8.57
CA SER A 144 8.65 -7.62 -9.18
C SER A 144 9.62 -7.14 -10.26
N PRO A 145 10.84 -7.67 -10.33
CA PRO A 145 11.68 -7.47 -11.50
C PRO A 145 11.00 -8.13 -12.71
N ALA A 146 11.19 -7.57 -13.88
CA ALA A 146 10.61 -8.08 -15.13
C ALA A 146 9.07 -8.15 -15.17
N ALA A 147 8.40 -7.37 -14.34
CA ALA A 147 6.95 -7.22 -14.33
C ALA A 147 6.16 -8.54 -14.25
N HIS A 148 6.56 -9.46 -13.41
CA HIS A 148 5.75 -10.62 -13.07
C HIS A 148 5.71 -10.87 -11.57
N GLU A 149 4.62 -11.43 -11.10
CA GLU A 149 4.50 -11.89 -9.74
C GLU A 149 5.37 -13.11 -9.51
N THR A 150 6.07 -13.13 -8.40
CA THR A 150 7.00 -14.22 -8.13
C THR A 150 7.24 -14.37 -6.63
N HIS A 151 7.51 -15.57 -6.19
CA HIS A 151 8.01 -15.89 -4.86
C HIS A 151 9.53 -15.67 -4.73
N LEU A 152 10.18 -15.15 -5.76
CA LEU A 152 11.61 -14.88 -5.72
C LEU A 152 11.91 -13.61 -4.94
N PRO A 153 13.01 -13.57 -4.17
CA PRO A 153 13.45 -12.37 -3.51
C PRO A 153 13.91 -11.32 -4.52
N TYR A 154 13.63 -10.05 -4.22
CA TYR A 154 14.17 -8.92 -4.98
C TYR A 154 15.34 -8.31 -4.20
N ASP A 155 16.53 -8.50 -4.71
CA ASP A 155 17.76 -7.94 -4.13
C ASP A 155 18.66 -7.41 -5.27
N PRO A 156 18.36 -6.20 -5.77
CA PRO A 156 19.08 -5.63 -6.90
C PRO A 156 20.51 -5.30 -6.54
N THR A 157 21.42 -5.49 -7.51
CA THR A 157 22.83 -5.17 -7.35
C THR A 157 23.05 -3.67 -7.12
N ASP A 158 22.28 -2.84 -7.80
CA ASP A 158 22.27 -1.39 -7.59
C ASP A 158 21.15 -1.01 -6.59
N LEU A 159 21.53 -0.77 -5.35
CA LEU A 159 20.57 -0.43 -4.30
C LEU A 159 19.86 0.92 -4.52
N ARG A 160 20.27 1.70 -5.52
CA ARG A 160 19.54 2.92 -5.93
C ARG A 160 18.21 2.59 -6.59
N GLU A 161 18.03 1.36 -7.10
CA GLU A 161 16.76 0.89 -7.66
C GLU A 161 15.66 0.80 -6.61
N VAL A 162 16.01 0.55 -5.36
CA VAL A 162 15.05 0.36 -4.25
C VAL A 162 14.57 1.71 -3.72
N CYS A 163 13.27 1.93 -3.66
CA CYS A 163 12.72 3.09 -2.97
C CYS A 163 13.07 3.05 -1.48
N ALA A 164 13.59 4.16 -0.96
CA ALA A 164 14.09 4.23 0.41
C ALA A 164 13.96 5.61 1.05
N HIS A 165 13.85 5.61 2.40
CA HIS A 165 13.83 6.83 3.22
C HIS A 165 12.62 7.72 3.02
N GLN A 166 11.48 7.19 2.56
CA GLN A 166 10.22 7.93 2.51
C GLN A 166 9.62 8.06 3.91
N GLN A 167 9.00 9.21 4.15
CA GLN A 167 8.17 9.47 5.32
C GLN A 167 6.74 9.73 4.88
N ILE A 168 5.80 8.91 5.33
CA ILE A 168 4.37 9.04 5.03
C ILE A 168 3.67 9.27 6.36
N SER A 169 3.28 10.52 6.62
CA SER A 169 2.79 10.87 7.95
C SER A 169 1.63 11.84 7.94
N ASN A 170 0.75 11.69 8.92
CA ASN A 170 -0.37 12.60 9.13
C ASN A 170 -1.28 12.76 7.89
N CYS A 171 -1.39 11.73 7.07
CA CYS A 171 -2.27 11.71 5.91
C CYS A 171 -3.61 11.06 6.28
N TYR A 172 -4.68 11.56 5.67
CA TYR A 172 -6.01 10.99 5.80
C TYR A 172 -6.41 10.28 4.53
N PHE A 173 -6.70 8.98 4.66
CA PHE A 173 -7.15 8.13 3.56
C PHE A 173 -8.57 7.68 3.83
N THR A 174 -9.48 8.00 2.93
CA THR A 174 -10.88 7.59 3.02
C THR A 174 -11.47 7.37 1.64
N GLU A 175 -12.36 6.40 1.50
CA GLU A 175 -12.99 6.09 0.21
C GLU A 175 -11.95 5.86 -0.91
N VAL A 176 -10.93 5.05 -0.60
CA VAL A 176 -9.88 4.61 -1.53
C VAL A 176 -10.16 3.17 -1.93
N GLY A 177 -9.96 2.84 -3.21
CA GLY A 177 -10.29 1.52 -3.78
C GLY A 177 -11.76 1.38 -4.16
N ASN A 178 -12.45 2.47 -4.48
CA ASN A 178 -13.88 2.48 -4.72
C ASN A 178 -14.32 1.63 -5.93
N GLU A 179 -13.48 1.50 -6.94
CA GLU A 179 -13.74 0.75 -8.17
C GLU A 179 -12.95 -0.57 -8.23
N ASP A 180 -11.71 -0.57 -7.73
CA ASP A 180 -10.85 -1.75 -7.64
C ASP A 180 -10.73 -2.19 -6.18
N TRP A 181 -11.54 -3.16 -5.78
CA TRP A 181 -11.66 -3.59 -4.38
C TRP A 181 -10.43 -4.30 -3.82
N GLY A 182 -9.48 -4.71 -4.67
CA GLY A 182 -8.19 -5.24 -4.25
C GLY A 182 -7.19 -4.18 -3.82
N CYS A 183 -7.52 -2.90 -3.96
CA CYS A 183 -6.66 -1.77 -3.65
C CYS A 183 -6.62 -1.42 -2.16
N LEU A 184 -5.61 -0.64 -1.80
CA LEU A 184 -5.24 -0.27 -0.43
C LEU A 184 -5.08 1.23 -0.27
N ALA A 185 -5.16 1.71 0.97
CA ALA A 185 -4.79 3.09 1.26
C ALA A 185 -3.29 3.31 1.03
N ILE A 186 -2.43 2.45 1.62
CA ILE A 186 -0.97 2.53 1.46
C ILE A 186 -0.43 1.15 1.10
N LEU A 187 0.20 1.05 -0.05
CA LEU A 187 0.87 -0.13 -0.54
C LEU A 187 2.38 0.12 -0.68
N ALA A 188 3.17 -0.56 0.12
CA ALA A 188 4.63 -0.51 0.05
C ALA A 188 5.17 -1.89 -0.33
N GLY A 189 5.75 -2.00 -1.52
CA GLY A 189 6.30 -3.24 -2.03
C GLY A 189 7.72 -3.53 -1.52
N TYR A 190 8.67 -3.74 -2.42
CA TYR A 190 10.07 -3.88 -2.05
C TYR A 190 10.68 -2.52 -1.72
N VAL A 191 10.70 -2.19 -0.43
CA VAL A 191 11.14 -0.90 0.11
C VAL A 191 12.07 -1.10 1.31
N LYS A 192 12.87 -0.07 1.63
CA LYS A 192 13.70 -0.08 2.83
C LYS A 192 13.70 1.29 3.52
N ASP A 193 13.92 1.27 4.83
CA ASP A 193 14.08 2.49 5.63
C ASP A 193 12.90 3.48 5.48
N ILE A 194 11.67 3.00 5.34
CA ILE A 194 10.49 3.85 5.25
C ILE A 194 9.76 3.96 6.59
N ASN A 195 9.12 5.10 6.82
CA ASN A 195 8.24 5.33 7.96
C ASN A 195 6.82 5.64 7.47
N ILE A 196 5.85 4.88 7.97
CA ILE A 196 4.41 5.09 7.77
C ILE A 196 3.82 5.34 9.16
N GLU A 197 3.56 6.59 9.50
CA GLU A 197 3.24 6.94 10.89
C GLU A 197 2.15 8.02 11.00
N HIS A 198 1.37 7.93 12.07
CA HIS A 198 0.31 8.90 12.37
C HIS A 198 -0.70 9.14 11.24
N ASN A 199 -0.90 8.17 10.35
CA ASN A 199 -1.95 8.27 9.32
C ASN A 199 -3.29 7.77 9.87
N GLU A 200 -4.38 8.32 9.37
CA GLU A 200 -5.72 7.78 9.61
C GLU A 200 -6.29 7.20 8.32
N ILE A 201 -6.74 5.96 8.40
CA ILE A 201 -7.22 5.18 7.26
C ILE A 201 -8.59 4.63 7.57
N CYS A 202 -9.57 4.93 6.73
CA CYS A 202 -10.91 4.38 6.87
C CYS A 202 -11.64 4.25 5.52
N GLU A 203 -12.79 3.55 5.55
CA GLU A 203 -13.68 3.35 4.41
C GLU A 203 -12.98 2.72 3.20
N VAL A 204 -12.08 1.74 3.45
CA VAL A 204 -11.34 1.04 2.39
C VAL A 204 -11.90 -0.36 2.16
N PRO A 205 -11.88 -0.87 0.90
CA PRO A 205 -12.50 -2.15 0.54
C PRO A 205 -11.72 -3.36 1.03
N TYR A 206 -10.41 -3.24 1.19
CA TYR A 206 -9.46 -4.30 1.52
C TYR A 206 -8.68 -3.97 2.80
N SER A 207 -7.40 -4.28 2.85
CA SER A 207 -6.52 -3.95 3.99
C SER A 207 -6.21 -2.45 4.06
N GLY A 208 -5.84 -1.95 5.24
CA GLY A 208 -5.45 -0.56 5.40
C GLY A 208 -4.05 -0.27 4.85
N ILE A 209 -3.04 -0.99 5.35
CA ILE A 209 -1.63 -0.87 4.96
C ILE A 209 -1.12 -2.26 4.60
N SER A 210 -0.47 -2.39 3.44
CA SER A 210 0.33 -3.57 3.07
C SER A 210 1.79 -3.19 2.97
N LEU A 211 2.65 -3.93 3.68
CA LEU A 211 4.08 -3.73 3.71
C LEU A 211 4.82 -4.99 3.29
N GLY A 212 5.54 -4.93 2.19
CA GLY A 212 6.32 -6.04 1.63
C GLY A 212 5.67 -6.72 0.43
N TRP A 213 6.44 -7.55 -0.22
CA TRP A 213 6.07 -8.33 -1.39
C TRP A 213 6.92 -9.60 -1.48
N GLY A 214 6.53 -10.55 -2.34
CA GLY A 214 7.36 -11.70 -2.70
C GLY A 214 7.32 -12.86 -1.71
N TRP A 215 6.24 -13.34 -1.30
CA TRP A 215 5.90 -14.58 -0.51
C TRP A 215 7.08 -15.51 -0.16
N THR A 216 8.25 -14.99 0.20
CA THR A 216 9.46 -15.78 0.46
C THR A 216 10.15 -15.36 1.76
N GLN A 217 10.70 -16.35 2.47
CA GLN A 217 11.48 -16.15 3.68
C GLN A 217 12.92 -15.68 3.40
N THR A 218 13.34 -15.71 2.13
CA THR A 218 14.69 -15.32 1.74
C THR A 218 14.90 -13.83 1.99
N VAL A 219 15.99 -13.48 2.64
CA VAL A 219 16.38 -12.08 2.86
C VAL A 219 16.60 -11.40 1.50
N ASN A 220 16.08 -10.20 1.39
CA ASN A 220 16.05 -9.38 0.18
C ASN A 220 16.36 -7.91 0.54
N CYS A 221 16.06 -6.96 -0.34
CA CYS A 221 16.33 -5.55 -0.08
C CYS A 221 15.48 -4.94 1.04
N MET A 222 14.35 -5.54 1.40
CA MET A 222 13.42 -4.99 2.41
C MET A 222 14.02 -5.06 3.81
N ARG A 223 14.06 -3.94 4.50
CA ARG A 223 14.53 -3.85 5.90
C ARG A 223 14.22 -2.51 6.52
N ASN A 224 14.25 -2.49 7.86
CA ASN A 224 14.16 -1.27 8.69
C ASN A 224 12.95 -0.40 8.35
N ASN A 225 11.83 -1.02 7.98
CA ASN A 225 10.57 -0.35 7.68
C ASN A 225 9.75 -0.19 8.96
N ARG A 226 8.97 0.86 9.07
CA ARG A 226 8.16 1.15 10.26
C ARG A 226 6.73 1.48 9.87
N VAL A 227 5.79 0.78 10.50
CA VAL A 227 4.35 1.12 10.51
C VAL A 227 4.01 1.43 11.96
N HIS A 228 3.89 2.71 12.28
CA HIS A 228 3.86 3.17 13.67
C HIS A 228 2.73 4.17 13.92
N ALA A 229 2.02 4.03 15.02
CA ALA A 229 1.02 4.97 15.50
C ALA A 229 -0.07 5.38 14.47
N ASN A 230 -0.42 4.49 13.54
CA ASN A 230 -1.52 4.72 12.60
C ASN A 230 -2.86 4.33 13.23
N LEU A 231 -3.92 5.07 12.88
CA LEU A 231 -5.30 4.72 13.19
C LEU A 231 -5.97 4.11 11.96
N ILE A 232 -6.38 2.84 12.07
CA ILE A 232 -6.99 2.11 10.95
C ILE A 232 -8.34 1.56 11.41
N HIS A 233 -9.41 1.99 10.74
CA HIS A 233 -10.76 1.59 11.10
C HIS A 233 -11.68 1.54 9.88
N HIS A 234 -12.82 0.84 9.99
CA HIS A 234 -13.78 0.73 8.89
C HIS A 234 -13.11 0.28 7.58
N TYR A 235 -12.31 -0.79 7.65
CA TYR A 235 -11.66 -1.45 6.52
C TYR A 235 -12.32 -2.81 6.21
N ALA A 236 -11.88 -3.50 5.15
CA ALA A 236 -12.47 -4.74 4.66
C ALA A 236 -13.94 -4.58 4.24
N LYS A 237 -14.26 -3.48 3.56
CA LYS A 237 -15.63 -3.15 3.18
C LYS A 237 -16.21 -4.14 2.17
N HIS A 238 -15.36 -4.70 1.31
CA HIS A 238 -15.76 -5.57 0.21
C HIS A 238 -14.98 -6.87 0.09
N MET A 239 -13.86 -7.02 0.78
CA MET A 239 -12.94 -8.14 0.63
C MET A 239 -12.79 -8.93 1.93
N TYR A 240 -12.24 -10.12 1.80
CA TYR A 240 -11.76 -10.99 2.86
C TYR A 240 -10.24 -11.19 2.70
N ASP A 241 -9.61 -12.00 3.54
CA ASP A 241 -8.15 -12.18 3.56
C ASP A 241 -7.43 -10.84 3.79
N VAL A 242 -7.82 -10.17 4.85
CA VAL A 242 -7.55 -8.76 5.08
C VAL A 242 -7.07 -8.50 6.50
N ALA A 243 -6.32 -7.40 6.66
CA ALA A 243 -5.99 -6.86 7.98
C ALA A 243 -5.89 -5.33 7.97
N GLY A 244 -5.91 -4.72 9.15
CA GLY A 244 -5.54 -3.31 9.26
C GLY A 244 -4.11 -3.08 8.79
N VAL A 245 -3.17 -3.91 9.28
CA VAL A 245 -1.79 -3.97 8.77
C VAL A 245 -1.48 -5.40 8.33
N TYR A 246 -1.03 -5.54 7.09
CA TYR A 246 -0.68 -6.79 6.42
C TYR A 246 0.78 -6.75 5.98
N THR A 247 1.53 -7.84 6.15
CA THR A 247 2.94 -7.90 5.74
C THR A 247 3.26 -9.12 4.91
N LEU A 248 4.25 -9.01 4.04
CA LEU A 248 4.80 -10.09 3.21
C LEU A 248 6.33 -10.09 3.19
N GLY A 249 6.91 -11.27 3.04
CA GLY A 249 8.32 -11.46 2.80
C GLY A 249 9.24 -11.11 3.97
N SER A 250 10.53 -11.33 3.76
CA SER A 250 11.55 -11.15 4.79
C SER A 250 11.95 -9.69 4.95
N GLN A 251 11.81 -9.14 6.16
CA GLN A 251 12.01 -7.71 6.45
C GLN A 251 12.80 -7.47 7.75
N PRO A 252 14.10 -7.77 7.78
CA PRO A 252 14.92 -7.59 8.99
C PRO A 252 14.82 -6.17 9.57
N LYS A 253 14.66 -6.10 10.90
CA LYS A 253 14.55 -4.83 11.64
C LYS A 253 13.35 -3.96 11.28
N SER A 254 12.29 -4.57 10.75
CA SER A 254 11.02 -3.87 10.49
C SER A 254 10.08 -4.00 11.69
N TYR A 255 9.24 -2.99 11.87
CA TYR A 255 8.40 -2.86 13.05
C TYR A 255 6.98 -2.45 12.67
N VAL A 256 6.01 -3.11 13.31
CA VAL A 256 4.59 -2.73 13.31
C VAL A 256 4.21 -2.45 14.77
N THR A 257 4.15 -1.18 15.15
CA THR A 257 4.08 -0.81 16.57
C THR A 257 3.12 0.35 16.83
N GLU A 258 2.47 0.32 18.00
CA GLU A 258 1.63 1.41 18.53
C GLU A 258 0.48 1.83 17.59
N ASN A 259 0.08 0.97 16.65
CA ASN A 259 -1.07 1.24 15.81
C ASN A 259 -2.37 0.99 16.58
N CYS A 260 -3.43 1.70 16.21
CA CYS A 260 -4.78 1.48 16.69
C CYS A 260 -5.64 0.92 15.55
N VAL A 261 -6.17 -0.32 15.71
CA VAL A 261 -6.93 -1.00 14.67
C VAL A 261 -8.26 -1.48 15.21
N HIS A 262 -9.38 -1.03 14.61
CA HIS A 262 -10.72 -1.38 15.08
C HIS A 262 -11.81 -1.29 14.01
N SER A 263 -13.05 -1.60 14.37
CA SER A 263 -14.27 -1.39 13.56
C SER A 263 -14.15 -1.94 12.14
N ILE A 264 -13.78 -3.23 12.03
CA ILE A 264 -13.71 -3.89 10.74
C ILE A 264 -15.11 -4.19 10.17
N TYR A 265 -15.32 -3.95 8.88
CA TYR A 265 -16.45 -4.50 8.14
C TYR A 265 -16.30 -6.03 7.98
N LYS A 266 -17.41 -6.73 7.86
CA LYS A 266 -17.45 -8.19 7.74
C LYS A 266 -18.50 -8.57 6.70
N PRO A 267 -18.24 -8.30 5.41
CA PRO A 267 -19.22 -8.54 4.38
C PRO A 267 -19.54 -10.03 4.26
N GLY A 268 -20.83 -10.38 4.40
CA GLY A 268 -21.27 -11.78 4.39
C GLY A 268 -21.28 -12.44 3.02
N TYR A 269 -21.06 -11.69 1.95
CA TYR A 269 -21.07 -12.19 0.57
C TYR A 269 -19.69 -12.62 0.04
N VAL A 270 -18.62 -12.36 0.78
CA VAL A 270 -17.26 -12.76 0.37
C VAL A 270 -17.06 -14.27 0.52
N HIS A 271 -16.04 -14.79 -0.14
CA HIS A 271 -15.75 -16.24 -0.15
C HIS A 271 -15.59 -16.82 1.26
N ASP A 272 -14.83 -16.16 2.13
CA ASP A 272 -14.69 -16.54 3.55
C ASP A 272 -14.95 -15.32 4.45
N PRO A 273 -16.19 -15.13 4.95
CA PRO A 273 -16.54 -14.01 5.82
C PRO A 273 -15.84 -14.01 7.18
N ASN A 274 -15.15 -15.07 7.53
CA ASN A 274 -14.42 -15.18 8.79
C ASN A 274 -12.92 -14.96 8.65
N HIS A 275 -12.41 -14.85 7.43
CA HIS A 275 -10.98 -14.68 7.16
C HIS A 275 -10.61 -13.19 7.09
N TRP A 276 -10.62 -12.54 8.25
CA TRP A 276 -10.27 -11.15 8.48
C TRP A 276 -9.53 -11.01 9.81
N PHE A 277 -8.61 -10.08 9.91
CA PHE A 277 -7.71 -9.93 11.05
C PHE A 277 -7.45 -8.45 11.37
N TYR A 278 -7.01 -8.16 12.59
CA TYR A 278 -6.52 -6.83 12.92
C TYR A 278 -5.09 -6.64 12.43
N LEU A 279 -4.24 -7.67 12.64
CA LEU A 279 -2.84 -7.69 12.21
C LEU A 279 -2.57 -9.04 11.54
N TYR A 280 -1.82 -9.04 10.45
CA TYR A 280 -1.56 -10.23 9.67
C TYR A 280 -0.14 -10.22 9.11
N THR A 281 0.70 -11.15 9.57
CA THR A 281 1.96 -11.47 8.91
C THR A 281 1.76 -12.69 8.04
N ASP A 282 1.76 -12.49 6.73
CA ASP A 282 1.50 -13.53 5.75
C ASP A 282 2.79 -14.13 5.20
N GLU A 283 2.69 -14.93 4.16
CA GLU A 283 3.73 -15.80 3.65
C GLU A 283 5.10 -15.13 3.51
N GLY A 284 6.09 -15.81 4.02
CA GLY A 284 7.47 -15.35 4.00
C GLY A 284 7.81 -14.24 5.00
N SER A 285 6.82 -13.62 5.67
CA SER A 285 7.08 -12.60 6.70
C SER A 285 8.08 -13.11 7.72
N SER A 286 9.23 -12.45 7.83
CA SER A 286 10.36 -12.87 8.68
C SER A 286 11.05 -11.67 9.29
N PHE A 287 11.54 -11.82 10.51
CA PHE A 287 12.34 -10.82 11.24
C PHE A 287 11.61 -9.49 11.47
N ILE A 288 10.28 -9.53 11.57
CA ILE A 288 9.41 -8.38 11.85
C ILE A 288 9.03 -8.40 13.33
N THR A 289 9.05 -7.24 13.98
CA THR A 289 8.53 -7.06 15.34
C THR A 289 7.14 -6.43 15.28
N VAL A 290 6.13 -7.15 15.80
CA VAL A 290 4.74 -6.70 15.91
C VAL A 290 4.41 -6.58 17.40
N ARG A 291 4.38 -5.36 17.91
CA ARG A 291 4.16 -5.15 19.35
C ARG A 291 3.46 -3.85 19.69
N ASP A 292 2.86 -3.85 20.88
CA ASP A 292 2.22 -2.67 21.47
C ASP A 292 1.14 -2.05 20.58
N ASN A 293 0.46 -2.88 19.75
CA ASN A 293 -0.65 -2.39 18.94
C ASN A 293 -1.95 -2.55 19.71
N TRP A 294 -2.71 -1.46 19.83
CA TRP A 294 -4.05 -1.54 20.37
C TRP A 294 -5.01 -2.03 19.29
N THR A 295 -5.68 -3.14 19.56
CA THR A 295 -6.70 -3.71 18.66
C THR A 295 -7.98 -3.97 19.43
N GLU A 296 -9.14 -3.85 18.77
CA GLU A 296 -10.45 -4.05 19.39
C GLU A 296 -10.66 -5.49 19.91
N GLY A 297 -9.91 -6.46 19.38
CA GLY A 297 -9.92 -7.86 19.77
C GLY A 297 -8.59 -8.53 19.40
N GLU A 298 -8.48 -9.81 19.74
CA GLU A 298 -7.23 -10.60 19.56
C GLU A 298 -7.32 -11.54 18.35
N LYS A 299 -7.77 -11.07 17.22
CA LYS A 299 -7.81 -11.88 16.01
C LYS A 299 -6.67 -11.50 15.05
N TYR A 300 -5.62 -12.30 15.06
CA TYR A 300 -4.41 -12.14 14.27
C TYR A 300 -4.13 -13.37 13.43
N LEU A 301 -3.38 -13.24 12.35
CA LEU A 301 -2.88 -14.38 11.58
C LEU A 301 -1.36 -14.29 11.38
N GLN A 302 -0.72 -15.42 11.55
CA GLN A 302 0.69 -15.67 11.22
C GLN A 302 0.69 -16.87 10.25
N ASN A 303 0.59 -16.58 8.95
CA ASN A 303 0.45 -17.59 7.93
C ASN A 303 1.77 -17.86 7.22
N ALA A 304 2.23 -19.10 7.19
CA ALA A 304 3.44 -19.53 6.50
C ALA A 304 4.65 -18.58 6.71
N ASN A 305 4.78 -18.06 7.94
CA ASN A 305 5.85 -17.14 8.30
C ASN A 305 7.21 -17.82 8.27
N GLY A 306 8.24 -17.03 8.02
CA GLY A 306 9.63 -17.40 8.24
C GLY A 306 10.11 -17.13 9.67
N PRO A 307 11.40 -17.26 9.91
CA PRO A 307 11.97 -17.14 11.25
C PRO A 307 12.04 -15.69 11.76
N GLY A 308 12.19 -15.54 13.06
CA GLY A 308 12.61 -14.31 13.70
C GLY A 308 11.54 -13.23 13.87
N ASN A 309 10.27 -13.54 13.64
CA ASN A 309 9.18 -12.64 13.99
C ASN A 309 9.00 -12.59 15.52
N VAL A 310 8.73 -11.40 16.02
CA VAL A 310 8.46 -11.15 17.45
C VAL A 310 7.05 -10.59 17.58
N TRP A 311 6.21 -11.24 18.36
CA TRP A 311 4.85 -10.81 18.66
C TRP A 311 4.68 -10.61 20.16
N GLU A 312 4.47 -9.36 20.58
CA GLU A 312 4.39 -9.00 21.99
C GLU A 312 3.33 -7.94 22.22
N ASN A 313 2.55 -8.08 23.30
CA ASN A 313 1.65 -7.04 23.81
C ASN A 313 0.77 -6.38 22.72
N ASN A 314 -0.02 -7.19 22.01
CA ASN A 314 -1.01 -6.68 21.05
C ASN A 314 -2.41 -7.03 21.59
N GLY A 315 -3.38 -6.12 21.47
CA GLY A 315 -4.76 -6.40 21.89
C GLY A 315 -5.44 -5.26 22.64
N PRO A 316 -6.64 -5.52 23.14
CA PRO A 316 -7.40 -4.51 23.88
C PRO A 316 -6.82 -4.17 25.25
N GLN A 317 -5.90 -5.00 25.78
CA GLN A 317 -5.19 -4.79 27.05
C GLN A 317 -4.02 -3.81 26.92
N VAL A 318 -3.61 -3.45 25.71
CA VAL A 318 -2.55 -2.47 25.47
C VAL A 318 -2.95 -1.11 26.02
N ASP A 319 -1.98 -0.34 26.49
CA ASP A 319 -2.22 0.96 27.10
C ASP A 319 -3.08 1.86 26.19
N THR A 320 -4.16 2.37 26.76
CA THR A 320 -5.11 3.24 26.04
C THR A 320 -4.49 4.53 25.51
N VAL A 321 -3.38 4.98 26.07
CA VAL A 321 -2.60 6.11 25.57
C VAL A 321 -2.17 5.89 24.11
N ILE A 322 -1.86 4.65 23.73
CA ILE A 322 -1.54 4.29 22.34
C ILE A 322 -2.74 4.56 21.44
N ARG A 323 -3.93 4.12 21.85
CA ARG A 323 -5.17 4.39 21.13
C ARG A 323 -5.45 5.89 20.92
N GLU A 324 -5.13 6.70 21.93
CA GLU A 324 -5.37 8.15 21.90
C GLU A 324 -4.37 8.90 21.01
N ARG A 325 -3.16 8.35 20.86
CA ARG A 325 -2.08 8.97 20.08
C ARG A 325 -2.04 8.51 18.64
N ALA A 326 -2.63 7.35 18.31
CA ALA A 326 -2.67 6.83 16.97
C ALA A 326 -3.51 7.72 16.04
N GLY A 327 -3.09 7.81 14.79
CA GLY A 327 -3.75 8.62 13.77
C GLY A 327 -3.24 10.06 13.73
N LEU A 328 -4.03 10.92 13.11
CA LEU A 328 -3.65 12.30 12.83
C LEU A 328 -3.32 13.09 14.10
N GLU A 329 -2.15 13.70 14.13
CA GLU A 329 -1.81 14.69 15.13
C GLU A 329 -2.74 15.91 15.06
N ALA A 330 -2.84 16.65 16.14
CA ALA A 330 -3.86 17.68 16.31
C ALA A 330 -3.90 18.72 15.16
N GLU A 331 -2.74 19.10 14.65
CA GLU A 331 -2.60 20.09 13.58
C GLU A 331 -3.05 19.61 12.19
N TYR A 332 -3.29 18.30 12.02
CA TYR A 332 -3.72 17.71 10.74
C TYR A 332 -5.18 17.20 10.76
N ARG A 333 -5.89 17.35 11.87
CA ARG A 333 -7.29 16.90 12.00
C ARG A 333 -8.28 17.69 11.16
N ASP A 334 -7.84 18.82 10.60
CA ASP A 334 -8.59 19.61 9.63
C ASP A 334 -8.84 18.87 8.31
N LEU A 335 -8.02 17.87 7.97
CA LEU A 335 -8.17 17.01 6.79
C LEU A 335 -9.49 16.20 6.79
N LYS A 336 -10.14 16.04 7.93
CA LYS A 336 -11.39 15.29 8.09
C LYS A 336 -12.64 16.13 7.82
N LYS A 337 -12.50 17.40 7.51
CA LYS A 337 -13.58 18.33 7.25
C LYS A 337 -13.89 18.39 5.77
#